data_d4994896afb2751bbf18b4bcbc5c9a7c
#
_entry.id   d4994896afb2751bbf18b4bcbc5c9a7c
#
_cell.length_a   1.000
_cell.length_b   1.000
_cell.length_c   1.000
_cell.angle_alpha   90.00
_cell.angle_beta   90.00
_cell.angle_gamma   90.00
#
_symmetry.space_group_name_H-M   'P 1'
#
loop_
_entity.id
_entity.type
_entity.pdbx_description
1 polymer ?
#
loop_
_entity_poly.entity_id
_entity_poly.type
_entity_poly.pdbx_seq_one_letter_code
_entity_poly.pdbx_strand_id
1 'polypeptide(L)'
;PHVCSDMWLTGAPLHNPKPGTYNSVGLDQVVAQHTKQHCRQPSLVLSIDAGVGFLSRTGTISYNTQGNPIPAENNPRRVFNRLFRGDKSTLEVERTNLKKHIRLVDAVLENSKAFNKRLGKSDRAKMEQYLTSLDEVESRLIASEQWIDIPVKKQDYSHLNLDATTEGEPSEYYRNMFDLIALAFDADITRSVAFMLNREDGMGISDTFPLKLGLS
;
A
#
# COMPACT_ATOMS: atom_id res chain seq x y z
N PRO A 1 4.46 15.47 19.65
CA PRO A 1 5.19 14.40 18.96
C PRO A 1 4.33 13.86 17.82
N HIS A 2 4.85 13.96 16.59
CA HIS A 2 4.14 13.55 15.36
C HIS A 2 4.52 12.11 14.99
N VAL A 3 4.22 11.13 15.86
CA VAL A 3 4.56 9.72 15.66
C VAL A 3 3.43 8.78 16.13
N CYS A 4 2.26 9.33 16.44
CA CYS A 4 1.13 8.50 16.89
C CYS A 4 0.57 7.65 15.76
N SER A 5 0.63 8.11 14.50
CA SER A 5 0.22 7.35 13.33
C SER A 5 1.04 6.06 13.15
N ASP A 6 2.33 6.07 13.52
CA ASP A 6 3.19 4.89 13.46
C ASP A 6 2.71 3.76 14.39
N MET A 7 1.99 4.11 15.46
CA MET A 7 1.49 3.15 16.46
C MET A 7 0.07 2.69 16.20
N TRP A 8 -0.68 3.37 15.35
CA TRP A 8 -2.12 3.21 15.22
C TRP A 8 -2.55 1.77 14.95
N LEU A 9 -1.90 1.12 13.98
CA LEU A 9 -2.18 -0.27 13.64
C LEU A 9 -1.14 -1.25 14.20
N THR A 10 0.00 -0.76 14.71
CA THR A 10 1.10 -1.62 15.16
C THR A 10 1.08 -1.88 16.65
N GLY A 11 0.49 -0.96 17.45
CA GLY A 11 0.55 -1.00 18.90
C GLY A 11 1.98 -0.90 19.46
N ALA A 12 2.97 -0.52 18.65
CA ALA A 12 4.36 -0.46 19.07
C ALA A 12 4.58 0.72 20.05
N PRO A 13 5.36 0.55 21.12
CA PRO A 13 5.64 1.63 22.03
C PRO A 13 6.55 2.68 21.39
N LEU A 14 6.19 3.97 21.51
CA LEU A 14 6.91 5.13 20.95
C LEU A 14 8.41 5.21 21.30
N HIS A 15 8.86 4.55 22.36
CA HIS A 15 10.15 4.82 22.97
C HIS A 15 11.14 3.66 22.99
N ASN A 16 10.83 2.55 22.28
CA ASN A 16 11.76 1.43 22.26
C ASN A 16 11.76 0.64 20.96
N PRO A 17 12.14 1.24 19.83
CA PRO A 17 12.45 0.44 18.67
C PRO A 17 13.67 -0.43 19.02
N LYS A 18 13.54 -1.75 18.88
CA LYS A 18 14.72 -2.61 18.90
C LYS A 18 15.69 -2.09 17.83
N PRO A 19 17.01 -1.98 18.13
CA PRO A 19 17.98 -1.54 17.14
C PRO A 19 17.83 -2.36 15.84
N GLY A 20 17.61 -1.69 14.72
CA GLY A 20 17.44 -2.31 13.39
C GLY A 20 16.01 -2.64 13.01
N THR A 21 15.00 -2.38 13.84
CA THR A 21 13.59 -2.43 13.45
C THR A 21 13.01 -1.03 13.41
N TYR A 22 12.26 -0.72 12.35
CA TYR A 22 11.59 0.58 12.25
C TYR A 22 10.34 0.61 13.13
N ASN A 23 9.49 -0.43 13.04
CA ASN A 23 8.24 -0.56 13.77
C ASN A 23 7.89 -2.05 13.96
N SER A 24 6.70 -2.37 14.42
CA SER A 24 6.12 -3.71 14.39
C SER A 24 5.14 -3.86 13.21
N VAL A 25 4.68 -5.09 12.97
CA VAL A 25 3.69 -5.37 11.93
C VAL A 25 2.36 -4.67 12.24
N GLY A 26 1.73 -4.07 11.22
CA GLY A 26 0.40 -3.49 11.32
C GLY A 26 -0.70 -4.57 11.36
N LEU A 27 -1.78 -4.33 12.10
CA LEU A 27 -2.95 -5.22 12.19
C LEU A 27 -3.51 -5.55 10.79
N ASP A 28 -3.58 -4.58 9.90
CA ASP A 28 -4.00 -4.74 8.51
C ASP A 28 -3.15 -5.77 7.75
N GLN A 29 -1.86 -5.82 8.03
CA GLN A 29 -0.93 -6.78 7.42
C GLN A 29 -1.02 -8.16 8.08
N VAL A 30 -1.35 -8.25 9.35
CA VAL A 30 -1.67 -9.53 10.01
C VAL A 30 -2.91 -10.15 9.34
N VAL A 31 -3.97 -9.37 9.14
CA VAL A 31 -5.18 -9.81 8.41
C VAL A 31 -4.83 -10.23 6.98
N ALA A 32 -4.05 -9.40 6.28
CA ALA A 32 -3.62 -9.67 4.91
C ALA A 32 -2.87 -11.01 4.78
N GLN A 33 -1.98 -11.33 5.73
CA GLN A 33 -1.28 -12.63 5.73
C GLN A 33 -2.22 -13.83 5.84
N HIS A 34 -3.30 -13.71 6.62
CA HIS A 34 -4.27 -14.80 6.79
C HIS A 34 -5.24 -14.91 5.60
N THR A 35 -5.50 -13.82 4.87
CA THR A 35 -6.49 -13.80 3.80
C THR A 35 -5.91 -13.82 2.38
N LYS A 36 -4.58 -13.69 2.23
CA LYS A 36 -3.89 -13.53 0.93
C LYS A 36 -4.17 -14.63 -0.10
N GLN A 37 -4.53 -15.83 0.34
CA GLN A 37 -4.87 -16.95 -0.57
C GLN A 37 -6.31 -16.88 -1.10
N HIS A 38 -7.14 -16.02 -0.50
CA HIS A 38 -8.57 -15.93 -0.77
C HIS A 38 -8.99 -14.64 -1.47
N CYS A 39 -8.07 -13.76 -1.79
CA CYS A 39 -8.35 -12.49 -2.45
C CYS A 39 -7.21 -12.06 -3.38
N ARG A 40 -7.56 -11.34 -4.44
CA ARG A 40 -6.62 -10.88 -5.47
C ARG A 40 -5.57 -9.91 -4.92
N GLN A 41 -5.99 -9.01 -4.05
CA GLN A 41 -5.16 -7.99 -3.42
C GLN A 41 -5.11 -8.24 -1.91
N PRO A 42 -4.02 -8.77 -1.36
CA PRO A 42 -3.94 -9.13 0.07
C PRO A 42 -4.22 -7.96 1.02
N SER A 43 -3.72 -6.77 0.66
CA SER A 43 -4.00 -5.53 1.39
C SER A 43 -4.06 -4.35 0.44
N LEU A 44 -4.90 -3.37 0.76
CA LEU A 44 -4.97 -2.08 0.09
C LEU A 44 -4.59 -1.00 1.08
N VAL A 45 -3.50 -0.29 0.80
CA VAL A 45 -2.99 0.78 1.67
C VAL A 45 -3.20 2.12 0.99
N LEU A 46 -3.99 2.97 1.61
CA LEU A 46 -4.45 4.24 1.08
C LEU A 46 -4.13 5.37 2.07
N SER A 47 -3.90 6.56 1.54
CA SER A 47 -3.72 7.78 2.34
C SER A 47 -4.13 8.99 1.49
N ILE A 48 -4.29 10.14 2.11
CA ILE A 48 -4.42 11.41 1.39
C ILE A 48 -3.09 11.84 0.75
N ASP A 49 -1.97 11.35 1.27
CA ASP A 49 -0.63 11.55 0.74
C ASP A 49 -0.07 10.23 0.19
N ALA A 50 0.56 10.27 -0.97
CA ALA A 50 1.19 9.08 -1.54
C ALA A 50 2.49 8.70 -0.80
N GLY A 51 2.83 7.42 -0.85
CA GLY A 51 4.12 6.90 -0.38
C GLY A 51 4.15 6.60 1.11
N VAL A 52 5.31 6.76 1.70
CA VAL A 52 5.57 6.44 3.13
C VAL A 52 5.70 7.67 4.02
N GLY A 53 5.64 8.86 3.42
CA GLY A 53 5.88 10.12 4.11
C GLY A 53 7.32 10.61 3.99
N PHE A 54 7.59 11.73 4.65
CA PHE A 54 8.88 12.41 4.57
C PHE A 54 9.39 12.81 5.95
N LEU A 55 10.66 12.53 6.24
CA LEU A 55 11.30 12.75 7.55
C LEU A 55 10.55 12.02 8.67
N SER A 56 10.14 12.73 9.71
CA SER A 56 9.36 12.21 10.85
C SER A 56 7.85 12.25 10.63
N ARG A 57 7.40 12.39 9.38
CA ARG A 57 5.99 12.54 9.02
C ARG A 57 5.53 11.33 8.24
N THR A 58 4.73 10.51 8.86
CA THR A 58 4.22 9.27 8.27
C THR A 58 3.13 9.57 7.26
N GLY A 59 3.28 9.07 6.03
CA GLY A 59 2.26 9.09 4.99
C GLY A 59 1.46 7.78 4.90
N THR A 60 1.71 6.83 5.81
CA THR A 60 1.04 5.54 5.89
C THR A 60 0.91 5.08 7.32
N ILE A 61 -0.14 4.32 7.63
CA ILE A 61 -0.33 3.65 8.93
C ILE A 61 -0.06 2.15 8.86
N SER A 62 0.35 1.65 7.69
CA SER A 62 0.56 0.23 7.42
C SER A 62 2.04 -0.13 7.44
N TYR A 63 2.40 -1.20 8.14
CA TYR A 63 3.76 -1.68 8.31
C TYR A 63 3.83 -3.19 8.06
N ASN A 64 4.82 -3.63 7.29
CA ASN A 64 5.00 -5.04 6.95
C ASN A 64 5.51 -5.86 8.15
N THR A 65 5.74 -7.17 7.95
CA THR A 65 6.20 -8.09 9.00
C THR A 65 7.58 -7.76 9.56
N GLN A 66 8.39 -6.99 8.84
CA GLN A 66 9.70 -6.49 9.29
C GLN A 66 9.61 -5.11 9.97
N GLY A 67 8.41 -4.53 10.07
CA GLY A 67 8.22 -3.19 10.63
C GLY A 67 8.59 -2.06 9.67
N ASN A 68 8.70 -2.33 8.38
CA ASN A 68 8.91 -1.29 7.36
C ASN A 68 7.57 -0.72 6.89
N PRO A 69 7.48 0.60 6.65
CA PRO A 69 6.26 1.23 6.19
C PRO A 69 5.91 0.77 4.77
N ILE A 70 4.63 0.50 4.52
CA ILE A 70 4.11 0.15 3.20
C ILE A 70 3.63 1.44 2.53
N PRO A 71 4.09 1.75 1.30
CA PRO A 71 3.67 2.93 0.59
C PRO A 71 2.15 2.95 0.34
N ALA A 72 1.52 4.08 0.66
CA ALA A 72 0.11 4.31 0.41
C ALA A 72 -0.13 4.92 -0.98
N GLU A 73 -1.29 4.63 -1.56
CA GLU A 73 -1.76 5.26 -2.79
C GLU A 73 -2.84 6.30 -2.45
N ASN A 74 -2.78 7.46 -3.10
CA ASN A 74 -3.71 8.56 -2.89
C ASN A 74 -4.53 8.93 -4.14
N ASN A 75 -4.25 8.34 -5.29
CA ASN A 75 -4.90 8.69 -6.54
C ASN A 75 -6.05 7.73 -6.86
N PRO A 76 -7.34 8.20 -6.87
CA PRO A 76 -8.51 7.34 -7.10
C PRO A 76 -8.44 6.57 -8.42
N ARG A 77 -7.93 7.19 -9.50
CA ARG A 77 -7.78 6.55 -10.82
C ARG A 77 -6.75 5.42 -10.78
N ARG A 78 -5.64 5.57 -10.04
CA ARG A 78 -4.65 4.51 -9.87
C ARG A 78 -5.21 3.36 -9.03
N VAL A 79 -5.94 3.68 -7.96
CA VAL A 79 -6.63 2.68 -7.13
C VAL A 79 -7.62 1.90 -7.98
N PHE A 80 -8.50 2.59 -8.73
CA PHE A 80 -9.45 1.96 -9.65
C PHE A 80 -8.77 1.03 -10.66
N ASN A 81 -7.73 1.53 -11.33
CA ASN A 81 -7.01 0.74 -12.32
C ASN A 81 -6.36 -0.51 -11.72
N ARG A 82 -5.84 -0.40 -10.50
CA ARG A 82 -5.22 -1.53 -9.78
C ARG A 82 -6.24 -2.60 -9.39
N LEU A 83 -7.48 -2.20 -9.04
CA LEU A 83 -8.50 -3.10 -8.52
C LEU A 83 -9.37 -3.70 -9.63
N PHE A 84 -9.79 -2.90 -10.60
CA PHE A 84 -10.90 -3.23 -11.49
C PHE A 84 -10.53 -3.36 -12.98
N ARG A 85 -9.34 -2.94 -13.39
CA ARG A 85 -8.93 -3.14 -14.78
C ARG A 85 -8.61 -4.60 -15.06
N GLY A 86 -9.36 -5.18 -16.00
CA GLY A 86 -9.23 -6.56 -16.43
C GLY A 86 -10.04 -6.85 -17.69
N ASP A 87 -9.86 -6.07 -18.77
CA ASP A 87 -10.32 -6.52 -20.07
C ASP A 87 -9.30 -7.49 -20.69
N LYS A 88 -9.74 -8.31 -21.63
CA LYS A 88 -8.90 -9.37 -22.23
C LYS A 88 -7.65 -8.84 -22.93
N SER A 89 -7.70 -7.64 -23.51
CA SER A 89 -6.55 -7.03 -24.19
C SER A 89 -5.50 -6.54 -23.17
N THR A 90 -5.95 -6.12 -22.01
CA THR A 90 -5.10 -5.69 -20.91
C THR A 90 -4.44 -6.88 -20.19
N LEU A 91 -5.12 -8.04 -20.11
CA LEU A 91 -4.61 -9.23 -19.39
C LEU A 91 -3.31 -9.77 -19.98
N GLU A 92 -3.15 -9.81 -21.30
CA GLU A 92 -1.90 -10.25 -21.95
C GLU A 92 -0.75 -9.26 -21.66
N VAL A 93 -1.05 -7.98 -21.66
CA VAL A 93 -0.08 -6.92 -21.30
C VAL A 93 0.28 -7.04 -19.82
N GLU A 94 -0.70 -7.24 -18.95
CA GLU A 94 -0.48 -7.42 -17.50
C GLU A 94 0.36 -8.67 -17.22
N ARG A 95 0.06 -9.79 -17.87
CA ARG A 95 0.83 -11.04 -17.75
C ARG A 95 2.28 -10.84 -18.21
N THR A 96 2.48 -10.12 -19.30
CA THR A 96 3.81 -9.81 -19.81
C THR A 96 4.58 -8.90 -18.86
N ASN A 97 3.91 -7.87 -18.33
CA ASN A 97 4.52 -6.95 -17.37
C ASN A 97 4.83 -7.66 -16.04
N LEU A 98 3.93 -8.51 -15.55
CA LEU A 98 4.16 -9.30 -14.34
C LEU A 98 5.41 -10.18 -14.48
N LYS A 99 5.54 -10.91 -15.59
CA LYS A 99 6.74 -11.73 -15.88
C LYS A 99 8.02 -10.89 -15.96
N LYS A 100 7.94 -9.69 -16.53
CA LYS A 100 9.09 -8.75 -16.54
C LYS A 100 9.46 -8.28 -15.13
N HIS A 101 8.46 -7.96 -14.30
CA HIS A 101 8.70 -7.52 -12.93
C HIS A 101 9.31 -8.64 -12.08
N ILE A 102 8.79 -9.87 -12.17
CA ILE A 102 9.37 -11.03 -11.48
C ILE A 102 10.85 -11.19 -11.89
N ARG A 103 11.15 -11.22 -13.18
CA ARG A 103 12.54 -11.34 -13.67
C ARG A 103 13.45 -10.19 -13.20
N LEU A 104 12.91 -8.97 -13.11
CA LEU A 104 13.68 -7.83 -12.62
C LEU A 104 14.00 -7.99 -11.12
N VAL A 105 13.02 -8.41 -10.32
CA VAL A 105 13.22 -8.66 -8.89
C VAL A 105 14.22 -9.79 -8.68
N ASP A 106 14.10 -10.92 -9.40
CA ASP A 106 15.06 -12.03 -9.39
C ASP A 106 16.49 -11.55 -9.67
N ALA A 107 16.68 -10.76 -10.75
CA ALA A 107 17.99 -10.26 -11.12
C ALA A 107 18.59 -9.32 -10.05
N VAL A 108 17.74 -8.50 -9.40
CA VAL A 108 18.17 -7.63 -8.29
C VAL A 108 18.54 -8.46 -7.06
N LEU A 109 17.74 -9.49 -6.74
CA LEU A 109 18.00 -10.41 -5.62
C LEU A 109 19.33 -11.16 -5.81
N GLU A 110 19.60 -11.72 -7.00
CA GLU A 110 20.85 -12.41 -7.28
C GLU A 110 22.08 -11.49 -7.15
N ASN A 111 22.01 -10.31 -7.77
CA ASN A 111 23.09 -9.33 -7.70
C ASN A 111 23.31 -8.84 -6.25
N SER A 112 22.24 -8.62 -5.51
CA SER A 112 22.32 -8.14 -4.13
C SER A 112 22.85 -9.21 -3.18
N LYS A 113 22.52 -10.49 -3.37
CA LYS A 113 23.10 -11.62 -2.61
C LYS A 113 24.61 -11.73 -2.81
N ALA A 114 25.09 -11.53 -4.05
CA ALA A 114 26.51 -11.52 -4.35
C ALA A 114 27.23 -10.31 -3.69
N PHE A 115 26.59 -9.15 -3.69
CA PHE A 115 27.12 -7.94 -3.09
C PHE A 115 27.15 -8.02 -1.55
N ASN A 116 26.11 -8.61 -0.92
CA ASN A 116 26.00 -8.76 0.53
C ASN A 116 27.20 -9.49 1.15
N LYS A 117 27.78 -10.45 0.44
CA LYS A 117 28.98 -11.20 0.89
C LYS A 117 30.22 -10.30 1.07
N ARG A 118 30.25 -9.14 0.44
CA ARG A 118 31.35 -8.18 0.44
C ARG A 118 31.20 -7.06 1.46
N LEU A 119 30.02 -6.96 2.11
CA LEU A 119 29.68 -5.89 3.04
C LEU A 119 30.19 -6.16 4.45
N GLY A 120 30.47 -5.09 5.17
CA GLY A 120 30.72 -5.10 6.62
C GLY A 120 29.45 -5.50 7.42
N LYS A 121 29.63 -5.79 8.71
CA LYS A 121 28.55 -6.33 9.55
C LYS A 121 27.33 -5.41 9.65
N SER A 122 27.52 -4.09 9.77
CA SER A 122 26.42 -3.10 9.85
C SER A 122 25.66 -2.99 8.53
N ASP A 123 26.39 -2.92 7.41
CA ASP A 123 25.79 -2.74 6.08
C ASP A 123 25.12 -4.03 5.60
N ARG A 124 25.64 -5.18 6.03
CA ARG A 124 25.01 -6.48 5.80
C ARG A 124 23.62 -6.57 6.41
N ALA A 125 23.44 -6.09 7.65
CA ALA A 125 22.12 -6.10 8.29
C ALA A 125 21.09 -5.25 7.51
N LYS A 126 21.50 -4.08 7.01
CA LYS A 126 20.64 -3.25 6.15
C LYS A 126 20.32 -3.92 4.81
N MET A 127 21.33 -4.58 4.22
CA MET A 127 21.13 -5.32 2.97
C MET A 127 20.20 -6.52 3.16
N GLU A 128 20.27 -7.22 4.29
CA GLU A 128 19.36 -8.32 4.61
C GLU A 128 17.91 -7.84 4.74
N GLN A 129 17.67 -6.68 5.36
CA GLN A 129 16.34 -6.05 5.39
C GLN A 129 15.83 -5.72 3.98
N TYR A 130 16.70 -5.16 3.14
CA TYR A 130 16.36 -4.86 1.74
C TYR A 130 16.02 -6.13 0.95
N LEU A 131 16.84 -7.18 1.08
CA LEU A 131 16.59 -8.48 0.42
C LEU A 131 15.27 -9.10 0.88
N THR A 132 14.97 -9.07 2.17
CA THR A 132 13.70 -9.57 2.69
C THR A 132 12.51 -8.80 2.12
N SER A 133 12.62 -7.48 1.98
CA SER A 133 11.57 -6.66 1.35
C SER A 133 11.38 -7.00 -0.13
N LEU A 134 12.45 -7.32 -0.85
CA LEU A 134 12.36 -7.77 -2.25
C LEU A 134 11.73 -9.16 -2.37
N ASP A 135 12.09 -10.11 -1.51
CA ASP A 135 11.46 -11.44 -1.46
C ASP A 135 9.94 -11.34 -1.20
N GLU A 136 9.50 -10.37 -0.38
CA GLU A 136 8.07 -10.11 -0.18
C GLU A 136 7.38 -9.53 -1.43
N VAL A 137 8.07 -8.65 -2.16
CA VAL A 137 7.57 -8.11 -3.43
C VAL A 137 7.43 -9.24 -4.45
N GLU A 138 8.46 -10.07 -4.60
CA GLU A 138 8.44 -11.24 -5.49
C GLU A 138 7.28 -12.18 -5.15
N SER A 139 7.15 -12.57 -3.89
CA SER A 139 6.07 -13.44 -3.42
C SER A 139 4.68 -12.88 -3.73
N ARG A 140 4.50 -11.56 -3.62
CA ARG A 140 3.25 -10.89 -4.00
C ARG A 140 3.00 -10.90 -5.50
N LEU A 141 4.04 -10.70 -6.30
CA LEU A 141 3.94 -10.77 -7.76
C LEU A 141 3.56 -12.18 -8.22
N ILE A 142 4.21 -13.20 -7.68
CA ILE A 142 3.90 -14.61 -7.98
C ILE A 142 2.46 -14.94 -7.55
N ALA A 143 2.07 -14.55 -6.34
CA ALA A 143 0.70 -14.77 -5.86
C ALA A 143 -0.35 -14.05 -6.73
N SER A 144 -0.02 -12.91 -7.31
CA SER A 144 -0.96 -12.19 -8.20
C SER A 144 -1.18 -12.91 -9.54
N GLU A 145 -0.24 -13.76 -9.98
CA GLU A 145 -0.36 -14.48 -11.24
C GLU A 145 -1.58 -15.41 -11.27
N GLN A 146 -1.89 -16.07 -10.16
CA GLN A 146 -3.06 -16.95 -10.04
C GLN A 146 -4.39 -16.24 -10.24
N TRP A 147 -4.43 -14.91 -10.03
CA TRP A 147 -5.63 -14.10 -10.12
C TRP A 147 -5.85 -13.46 -11.49
N ILE A 148 -4.86 -13.50 -12.41
CA ILE A 148 -4.97 -12.86 -13.71
C ILE A 148 -6.14 -13.43 -14.52
N ASP A 149 -6.36 -14.76 -14.47
CA ASP A 149 -7.39 -15.45 -15.22
C ASP A 149 -8.77 -15.46 -14.54
N ILE A 150 -8.84 -15.01 -13.28
CA ILE A 150 -10.08 -14.95 -12.55
C ILE A 150 -10.74 -13.59 -12.82
N PRO A 151 -11.92 -13.54 -13.46
CA PRO A 151 -12.56 -12.28 -13.76
C PRO A 151 -13.00 -11.57 -12.48
N VAL A 152 -12.86 -10.25 -12.47
CA VAL A 152 -13.45 -9.42 -11.42
C VAL A 152 -14.96 -9.33 -11.64
N LYS A 153 -15.75 -9.41 -10.57
CA LYS A 153 -17.19 -9.20 -10.60
C LYS A 153 -17.49 -7.84 -11.23
N LYS A 154 -18.31 -7.84 -12.28
CA LYS A 154 -18.73 -6.59 -12.94
C LYS A 154 -19.59 -5.78 -11.97
N GLN A 155 -19.31 -4.50 -11.88
CA GLN A 155 -20.01 -3.54 -11.05
C GLN A 155 -20.28 -2.26 -11.85
N ASP A 156 -21.16 -1.41 -11.32
CA ASP A 156 -21.39 -0.08 -11.89
C ASP A 156 -20.39 0.91 -11.31
N TYR A 157 -19.58 1.50 -12.16
CA TYR A 157 -18.56 2.50 -11.84
C TYR A 157 -18.94 3.91 -12.33
N SER A 158 -20.12 4.10 -12.90
CA SER A 158 -20.53 5.35 -13.58
C SER A 158 -20.61 6.55 -12.64
N HIS A 159 -20.81 6.29 -11.35
CA HIS A 159 -20.91 7.32 -10.32
C HIS A 159 -19.56 7.82 -9.81
N LEU A 160 -18.45 7.17 -10.19
CA LEU A 160 -17.12 7.53 -9.69
C LEU A 160 -16.52 8.70 -10.46
N ASN A 161 -16.12 9.76 -9.76
CA ASN A 161 -15.24 10.81 -10.29
C ASN A 161 -13.79 10.49 -9.96
N LEU A 162 -13.12 9.74 -10.83
CA LEU A 162 -11.74 9.29 -10.60
C LEU A 162 -10.69 10.42 -10.69
N ASP A 163 -11.08 11.62 -11.05
CA ASP A 163 -10.20 12.80 -11.14
C ASP A 163 -10.35 13.74 -9.93
N ALA A 164 -11.24 13.42 -9.00
CA ALA A 164 -11.39 14.18 -7.77
C ALA A 164 -10.07 14.20 -6.96
N THR A 165 -9.73 15.36 -6.43
CA THR A 165 -8.51 15.58 -5.64
C THR A 165 -8.83 16.14 -4.26
N THR A 166 -7.91 15.92 -3.31
CA THR A 166 -8.03 16.48 -1.96
C THR A 166 -8.00 18.01 -1.95
N GLU A 167 -7.33 18.64 -2.91
CA GLU A 167 -7.22 20.11 -2.99
C GLU A 167 -8.43 20.74 -3.68
N GLY A 168 -8.94 20.11 -4.73
CA GLY A 168 -10.07 20.62 -5.52
C GLY A 168 -11.41 20.32 -4.88
N GLU A 169 -11.72 19.05 -4.74
CA GLU A 169 -13.02 18.53 -4.32
C GLU A 169 -12.88 17.49 -3.18
N PRO A 170 -12.48 17.91 -1.98
CA PRO A 170 -12.14 16.99 -0.91
C PRO A 170 -13.26 16.06 -0.50
N SER A 171 -14.51 16.55 -0.43
CA SER A 171 -15.67 15.72 -0.08
C SER A 171 -15.91 14.62 -1.11
N GLU A 172 -15.77 14.93 -2.39
CA GLU A 172 -15.93 13.99 -3.48
C GLU A 172 -14.76 13.01 -3.54
N TYR A 173 -13.54 13.49 -3.29
CA TYR A 173 -12.36 12.63 -3.18
C TYR A 173 -12.58 11.52 -2.13
N TYR A 174 -12.98 11.88 -0.91
CA TYR A 174 -13.24 10.89 0.14
C TYR A 174 -14.37 9.94 -0.23
N ARG A 175 -15.47 10.46 -0.78
CA ARG A 175 -16.58 9.63 -1.24
C ARG A 175 -16.11 8.59 -2.25
N ASN A 176 -15.37 9.01 -3.28
CA ASN A 176 -14.82 8.10 -4.29
C ASN A 176 -13.87 7.06 -3.69
N MET A 177 -13.01 7.46 -2.74
CA MET A 177 -12.12 6.49 -2.10
C MET A 177 -12.89 5.46 -1.27
N PHE A 178 -13.93 5.87 -0.54
CA PHE A 178 -14.78 4.93 0.19
C PHE A 178 -15.62 4.05 -0.75
N ASP A 179 -16.12 4.58 -1.85
CA ASP A 179 -16.84 3.80 -2.87
C ASP A 179 -15.91 2.75 -3.50
N LEU A 180 -14.67 3.11 -3.82
CA LEU A 180 -13.66 2.16 -4.31
C LEU A 180 -13.38 1.05 -3.29
N ILE A 181 -13.30 1.37 -2.00
CA ILE A 181 -13.13 0.38 -0.93
C ILE A 181 -14.35 -0.54 -0.85
N ALA A 182 -15.56 0.02 -0.86
CA ALA A 182 -16.80 -0.75 -0.80
C ALA A 182 -16.93 -1.71 -2.00
N LEU A 183 -16.66 -1.21 -3.20
CA LEU A 183 -16.65 -2.01 -4.43
C LEU A 183 -15.58 -3.12 -4.39
N ALA A 184 -14.40 -2.84 -3.81
CA ALA A 184 -13.35 -3.84 -3.67
C ALA A 184 -13.73 -4.96 -2.69
N PHE A 185 -14.43 -4.64 -1.61
CA PHE A 185 -14.98 -5.65 -0.68
C PHE A 185 -16.13 -6.43 -1.31
N ASP A 186 -17.07 -5.76 -2.00
CA ASP A 186 -18.22 -6.45 -2.66
C ASP A 186 -17.75 -7.41 -3.77
N ALA A 187 -16.65 -7.08 -4.46
CA ALA A 187 -16.05 -7.96 -5.46
C ALA A 187 -15.06 -8.99 -4.89
N ASP A 188 -14.88 -9.04 -3.56
CA ASP A 188 -13.89 -9.88 -2.85
C ASP A 188 -12.45 -9.74 -3.42
N ILE A 189 -12.12 -8.54 -3.88
CA ILE A 189 -10.79 -8.23 -4.40
C ILE A 189 -9.78 -8.15 -3.26
N THR A 190 -10.17 -7.54 -2.14
CA THR A 190 -9.36 -7.43 -0.92
C THR A 190 -10.21 -7.67 0.32
N ARG A 191 -9.56 -8.08 1.39
CA ARG A 191 -10.18 -8.29 2.72
C ARG A 191 -9.52 -7.45 3.81
N SER A 192 -8.54 -6.64 3.43
CA SER A 192 -7.83 -5.76 4.36
C SER A 192 -7.54 -4.43 3.69
N VAL A 193 -8.01 -3.35 4.30
CA VAL A 193 -7.78 -1.98 3.84
C VAL A 193 -7.32 -1.13 5.01
N ALA A 194 -6.23 -0.40 4.83
CA ALA A 194 -5.79 0.67 5.71
C ALA A 194 -5.91 1.99 4.96
N PHE A 195 -6.73 2.91 5.45
CA PHE A 195 -6.90 4.23 4.85
C PHE A 195 -6.61 5.33 5.88
N MET A 196 -5.48 6.00 5.71
CA MET A 196 -5.09 7.15 6.51
C MET A 196 -5.81 8.39 5.98
N LEU A 197 -6.86 8.79 6.67
CA LEU A 197 -7.76 9.88 6.25
C LEU A 197 -7.12 11.25 6.35
N ASN A 198 -6.15 11.41 7.25
CA ASN A 198 -5.46 12.68 7.48
C ASN A 198 -4.10 12.44 8.12
N ARG A 199 -3.21 13.42 7.97
CA ARG A 199 -1.91 13.43 8.64
C ARG A 199 -2.05 14.00 10.04
N GLU A 200 -1.28 13.45 10.97
CA GLU A 200 -1.30 13.91 12.36
C GLU A 200 -0.59 15.26 12.59
N ASP A 201 0.21 15.70 11.62
CA ASP A 201 0.97 16.95 11.72
C ASP A 201 0.16 18.21 11.35
N GLY A 202 -1.14 18.04 11.01
CA GLY A 202 -2.04 19.12 10.67
C GLY A 202 -1.73 19.82 9.33
N MET A 203 -0.74 19.37 8.57
CA MET A 203 -0.37 20.01 7.31
C MET A 203 -1.18 19.46 6.13
N GLY A 204 -1.41 20.33 5.15
CA GLY A 204 -2.12 19.97 3.93
C GLY A 204 -3.62 20.12 4.08
N ILE A 205 -4.38 19.09 3.71
CA ILE A 205 -5.84 19.16 3.68
C ILE A 205 -6.49 19.37 5.05
N SER A 206 -5.83 18.93 6.14
CA SER A 206 -6.38 19.04 7.50
C SER A 206 -6.67 20.46 7.92
N ASP A 207 -5.88 21.43 7.44
CA ASP A 207 -6.07 22.85 7.79
C ASP A 207 -7.20 23.50 6.99
N THR A 208 -7.46 23.01 5.80
CA THR A 208 -8.43 23.61 4.86
C THR A 208 -9.70 22.78 4.72
N PHE A 209 -9.69 21.52 5.11
CA PHE A 209 -10.81 20.60 4.91
C PHE A 209 -12.11 21.03 5.64
N PRO A 210 -12.06 21.42 6.94
CA PRO A 210 -13.25 21.94 7.60
C PRO A 210 -13.85 23.16 6.90
N LEU A 211 -13.00 24.11 6.47
CA LEU A 211 -13.43 25.30 5.76
C LEU A 211 -14.08 24.98 4.42
N LYS A 212 -13.50 24.03 3.66
CA LYS A 212 -14.07 23.58 2.37
C LYS A 212 -15.38 22.80 2.53
N LEU A 213 -15.62 22.22 3.70
CA LEU A 213 -16.90 21.57 4.05
C LEU A 213 -17.93 22.57 4.60
N GLY A 214 -17.57 23.86 4.75
CA GLY A 214 -18.43 24.84 5.38
C GLY A 214 -18.59 24.66 6.89
N LEU A 215 -17.67 23.95 7.51
CA LEU A 215 -17.60 23.78 8.96
C LEU A 215 -16.73 24.92 9.53
N SER A 216 -17.32 25.78 10.34
CA SER A 216 -16.66 26.89 11.03
C SER A 216 -16.41 26.55 12.50
#